data_4e41252cdd272e6de79627a043ef92e6
#
_entry.id   4e41252cdd272e6de79627a043ef92e6
#
_cell.length_a   1.000
_cell.length_b   1.000
_cell.length_c   1.000
_cell.angle_alpha   90.00
_cell.angle_beta   90.00
_cell.angle_gamma   90.00
#
_symmetry.space_group_name_H-M   'P 1'
#
loop_
_entity.id
_entity.type
_entity.pdbx_description
1 polymer ?
#
loop_
_entity_poly.entity_id
_entity_poly.type
_entity_poly.pdbx_seq_one_letter_code
_entity_poly.pdbx_strand_id
1 'polypeptide(L)'
;ANVLIAMDDVDLGSSILEPLKPLRTHLVLADGVLTLRELDARTGQGQLGGTVQLDGRDAQALWTADLHWSGVQLESWVHQKRADNAPPYATGRLNGQARVAGQGKSTAAILGSLRGGVRMQLVNGTISHLAVEAAGLDIAQGLGVLIKGDDALPIQCNVVDLVADQGVLRPRVLVLDTRDSTLWVDGSLSLATEAMDLRVVVTPKDFSPLALRTPVHVRGSFADPSVSLEKSKLGARLGAAAALAFLNPLAALIPLVDVGSSDDAKRGGDDCRALSARIAANPVLQAPRPATK
;
A
#
# COMPACT_ATOMS: atom_id res chain seq x y z
N ALA A 1 -35.93 8.78 -10.12
CA ALA A 1 -35.32 10.11 -10.20
C ALA A 1 -34.07 10.03 -11.07
N ASN A 2 -33.77 11.09 -11.79
CA ASN A 2 -32.54 11.25 -12.58
C ASN A 2 -32.10 12.72 -12.39
N VAL A 3 -30.94 12.90 -11.74
CA VAL A 3 -30.46 14.22 -11.30
C VAL A 3 -28.96 14.34 -11.61
N LEU A 4 -28.58 15.46 -12.25
CA LEU A 4 -27.16 15.83 -12.35
C LEU A 4 -26.75 16.51 -11.04
N ILE A 5 -25.73 15.95 -10.38
CA ILE A 5 -25.14 16.51 -9.18
C ILE A 5 -23.82 17.16 -9.58
N ALA A 6 -23.62 18.40 -9.13
CA ALA A 6 -22.35 19.11 -9.22
C ALA A 6 -22.09 19.79 -7.88
N MET A 7 -20.96 19.47 -7.28
CA MET A 7 -20.49 20.01 -6.01
C MET A 7 -19.07 20.53 -6.19
N ASP A 8 -18.79 21.73 -5.71
CA ASP A 8 -17.47 22.34 -5.85
C ASP A 8 -16.48 21.78 -4.83
N ASP A 9 -16.99 21.37 -3.67
CA ASP A 9 -16.18 20.83 -2.58
C ASP A 9 -16.96 19.72 -1.85
N VAL A 10 -16.34 18.55 -1.68
CA VAL A 10 -16.89 17.40 -0.96
C VAL A 10 -15.89 16.95 0.07
N ASP A 11 -16.13 17.31 1.32
CA ASP A 11 -15.36 16.82 2.46
C ASP A 11 -15.65 15.32 2.67
N LEU A 12 -14.58 14.52 2.70
CA LEU A 12 -14.68 13.07 2.92
C LEU A 12 -14.78 12.72 4.41
N GLY A 13 -14.84 13.70 5.31
CA GLY A 13 -14.85 13.50 6.76
C GLY A 13 -13.53 12.90 7.30
N SER A 14 -12.44 13.10 6.57
CA SER A 14 -11.13 12.54 6.89
C SER A 14 -10.10 13.66 7.08
N SER A 15 -9.40 13.67 8.21
CA SER A 15 -8.26 14.56 8.43
C SER A 15 -7.00 14.16 7.66
N ILE A 16 -7.02 12.99 7.00
CA ILE A 16 -5.89 12.41 6.30
C ILE A 16 -6.01 12.62 4.79
N LEU A 17 -7.24 12.60 4.25
CA LEU A 17 -7.49 12.67 2.82
C LEU A 17 -7.92 14.07 2.40
N GLU A 18 -7.40 14.54 1.27
CA GLU A 18 -7.86 15.78 0.65
C GLU A 18 -9.29 15.63 0.13
N PRO A 19 -10.16 16.68 0.23
CA PRO A 19 -11.50 16.68 -0.32
C PRO A 19 -11.53 16.43 -1.83
N LEU A 20 -12.70 16.06 -2.35
CA LEU A 20 -12.96 16.02 -3.80
C LEU A 20 -13.36 17.42 -4.30
N LYS A 21 -12.63 18.00 -5.25
CA LYS A 21 -12.82 19.37 -5.76
C LYS A 21 -12.57 19.46 -7.28
N PRO A 22 -13.60 19.52 -8.13
CA PRO A 22 -15.03 19.32 -7.88
C PRO A 22 -15.43 17.84 -7.90
N LEU A 23 -16.71 17.55 -7.61
CA LEU A 23 -17.36 16.28 -7.87
C LEU A 23 -18.57 16.52 -8.79
N ARG A 24 -18.65 15.74 -9.87
CA ARG A 24 -19.81 15.69 -10.77
C ARG A 24 -20.25 14.25 -10.97
N THR A 25 -21.55 14.02 -11.02
CA THR A 25 -22.09 12.68 -11.26
C THR A 25 -23.57 12.74 -11.66
N HIS A 26 -24.02 11.76 -12.42
CA HIS A 26 -25.43 11.50 -12.65
C HIS A 26 -25.96 10.54 -11.58
N LEU A 27 -26.86 11.02 -10.73
CA LEU A 27 -27.60 10.21 -9.78
C LEU A 27 -28.88 9.70 -10.44
N VAL A 28 -29.00 8.38 -10.52
CA VAL A 28 -30.21 7.70 -10.97
C VAL A 28 -30.76 6.87 -9.83
N LEU A 29 -32.01 7.13 -9.45
CA LEU A 29 -32.74 6.31 -8.49
C LEU A 29 -33.97 5.70 -9.19
N ALA A 30 -33.93 4.38 -9.35
CA ALA A 30 -34.99 3.59 -9.96
C ALA A 30 -35.14 2.25 -9.25
N ASP A 31 -36.37 1.84 -8.97
CA ASP A 31 -36.72 0.52 -8.44
C ASP A 31 -35.89 0.09 -7.21
N GLY A 32 -35.63 1.01 -6.29
CA GLY A 32 -34.85 0.76 -5.08
C GLY A 32 -33.33 0.68 -5.29
N VAL A 33 -32.85 0.99 -6.50
CA VAL A 33 -31.43 1.02 -6.82
C VAL A 33 -31.01 2.48 -7.08
N LEU A 34 -30.02 2.93 -6.30
CA LEU A 34 -29.34 4.21 -6.52
C LEU A 34 -28.04 3.95 -7.28
N THR A 35 -27.84 4.66 -8.36
CA THR A 35 -26.62 4.59 -9.16
C THR A 35 -26.03 5.97 -9.36
N LEU A 36 -24.76 6.15 -9.03
CA LEU A 36 -23.95 7.29 -9.43
C LEU A 36 -23.19 6.89 -10.68
N ARG A 37 -23.59 7.43 -11.83
CA ARG A 37 -22.95 7.19 -13.13
C ARG A 37 -22.06 8.35 -13.51
N GLU A 38 -21.05 8.06 -14.33
CA GLU A 38 -20.16 9.10 -14.87
C GLU A 38 -19.59 9.96 -13.74
N LEU A 39 -19.20 9.29 -12.64
CA LEU A 39 -18.53 9.97 -11.56
C LEU A 39 -17.25 10.59 -12.11
N ASP A 40 -17.10 11.90 -11.96
CA ASP A 40 -15.93 12.68 -12.30
C ASP A 40 -15.61 13.59 -11.12
N ALA A 41 -14.46 13.34 -10.50
CA ALA A 41 -13.99 14.10 -9.35
C ALA A 41 -12.50 14.37 -9.47
N ARG A 42 -12.05 15.42 -8.77
CA ARG A 42 -10.62 15.73 -8.66
C ARG A 42 -10.20 15.72 -7.21
N THR A 43 -9.02 15.18 -6.95
CA THR A 43 -8.34 15.19 -5.66
C THR A 43 -6.85 14.99 -5.88
N GLY A 44 -5.98 15.57 -5.02
CA GLY A 44 -4.52 15.46 -5.17
C GLY A 44 -4.04 15.83 -6.58
N GLN A 45 -4.65 16.87 -7.21
CA GLN A 45 -4.35 17.31 -8.58
C GLN A 45 -4.60 16.25 -9.68
N GLY A 46 -5.17 15.09 -9.34
CA GLY A 46 -5.53 14.03 -10.27
C GLY A 46 -7.03 13.90 -10.48
N GLN A 47 -7.42 12.87 -11.20
CA GLN A 47 -8.81 12.55 -11.52
C GLN A 47 -9.24 11.22 -10.91
N LEU A 48 -10.48 11.17 -10.44
CA LEU A 48 -11.19 9.98 -10.00
C LEU A 48 -12.48 9.85 -10.79
N GLY A 49 -12.71 8.71 -11.41
CA GLY A 49 -13.90 8.44 -12.19
C GLY A 49 -14.45 7.05 -11.95
N GLY A 50 -15.67 6.81 -12.45
CA GLY A 50 -16.29 5.49 -12.38
C GLY A 50 -17.77 5.48 -12.15
N THR A 51 -18.24 4.39 -11.53
CA THR A 51 -19.64 4.15 -11.20
C THR A 51 -19.74 3.55 -9.80
N VAL A 52 -20.70 4.04 -9.02
CA VAL A 52 -21.05 3.47 -7.72
C VAL A 52 -22.54 3.14 -7.74
N GLN A 53 -22.90 1.98 -7.20
CA GLN A 53 -24.28 1.54 -7.13
C GLN A 53 -24.61 1.08 -5.71
N LEU A 54 -25.79 1.43 -5.23
CA LEU A 54 -26.36 0.94 -3.98
C LEU A 54 -27.74 0.33 -4.29
N ASP A 55 -27.84 -0.97 -4.15
CA ASP A 55 -29.09 -1.73 -4.29
C ASP A 55 -29.69 -1.95 -2.89
N GLY A 56 -30.78 -1.24 -2.61
CA GLY A 56 -31.49 -1.27 -1.33
C GLY A 56 -32.74 -2.13 -1.31
N ARG A 57 -32.94 -3.00 -2.30
CA ARG A 57 -34.14 -3.86 -2.40
C ARG A 57 -34.17 -4.97 -1.37
N ASP A 58 -33.01 -5.41 -0.92
CA ASP A 58 -32.87 -6.43 0.09
C ASP A 58 -32.67 -5.86 1.50
N ALA A 59 -32.84 -6.69 2.53
CA ALA A 59 -32.68 -6.30 3.93
C ALA A 59 -31.25 -5.79 4.25
N GLN A 60 -30.25 -6.24 3.49
CA GLN A 60 -28.89 -5.71 3.50
C GLN A 60 -28.59 -5.10 2.13
N ALA A 61 -28.37 -3.80 2.10
CA ALA A 61 -28.07 -3.12 0.86
C ALA A 61 -26.74 -3.64 0.27
N LEU A 62 -26.76 -3.90 -1.05
CA LEU A 62 -25.56 -4.26 -1.81
C LEU A 62 -24.95 -2.98 -2.38
N TRP A 63 -23.71 -2.71 -2.01
CA TRP A 63 -22.91 -1.63 -2.57
C TRP A 63 -21.89 -2.22 -3.56
N THR A 64 -21.79 -1.61 -4.75
CA THR A 64 -20.77 -1.95 -5.74
C THR A 64 -20.08 -0.71 -6.25
N ALA A 65 -18.79 -0.80 -6.54
CA ALA A 65 -18.02 0.27 -7.14
C ALA A 65 -17.08 -0.26 -8.23
N ASP A 66 -17.06 0.43 -9.36
CA ASP A 66 -16.05 0.32 -10.42
C ASP A 66 -15.42 1.69 -10.57
N LEU A 67 -14.26 1.87 -9.99
CA LEU A 67 -13.56 3.15 -9.88
C LEU A 67 -12.21 3.07 -10.59
N HIS A 68 -11.80 4.19 -11.15
CA HIS A 68 -10.46 4.39 -11.69
C HIS A 68 -9.94 5.78 -11.31
N TRP A 69 -8.66 5.90 -11.12
CA TRP A 69 -8.01 7.17 -10.82
C TRP A 69 -6.71 7.30 -11.60
N SER A 70 -6.35 8.52 -11.94
CA SER A 70 -5.15 8.83 -12.69
C SER A 70 -4.51 10.12 -12.24
N GLY A 71 -3.19 10.12 -12.15
CA GLY A 71 -2.38 11.28 -11.86
C GLY A 71 -2.57 11.90 -10.46
N VAL A 72 -3.20 11.17 -9.52
CA VAL A 72 -3.41 11.67 -8.15
C VAL A 72 -2.07 11.78 -7.44
N GLN A 73 -1.65 12.98 -7.07
CA GLN A 73 -0.42 13.21 -6.31
C GLN A 73 -0.60 12.73 -4.89
N LEU A 74 0.17 11.70 -4.52
CA LEU A 74 0.04 11.02 -3.23
C LEU A 74 0.25 11.97 -2.05
N GLU A 75 1.29 12.80 -2.12
CA GLU A 75 1.65 13.76 -1.08
C GLU A 75 0.65 14.92 -0.91
N SER A 76 -0.12 15.21 -1.96
CA SER A 76 -1.21 16.18 -1.89
C SER A 76 -2.51 15.52 -1.41
N TRP A 77 -2.77 14.29 -1.87
CA TRP A 77 -4.00 13.57 -1.53
C TRP A 77 -4.01 13.04 -0.10
N VAL A 78 -2.86 12.56 0.39
CA VAL A 78 -2.72 12.00 1.73
C VAL A 78 -1.84 12.91 2.58
N HIS A 79 -2.44 13.53 3.60
CA HIS A 79 -1.70 14.35 4.56
C HIS A 79 -0.83 13.48 5.46
N GLN A 80 0.44 13.38 5.12
CA GLN A 80 1.42 12.58 5.85
C GLN A 80 1.93 13.36 7.07
N LYS A 81 1.67 12.85 8.29
CA LYS A 81 2.17 13.48 9.52
C LYS A 81 3.69 13.27 9.61
N ARG A 82 4.44 14.34 9.47
CA ARG A 82 5.91 14.38 9.62
C ARG A 82 6.31 15.46 10.61
N ALA A 83 7.55 15.39 11.09
CA ALA A 83 8.14 16.51 11.82
C ALA A 83 8.22 17.75 10.92
N ASP A 84 8.21 18.94 11.51
CA ASP A 84 8.27 20.19 10.78
C ASP A 84 9.46 20.21 9.82
N ASN A 85 9.20 20.57 8.56
CA ASN A 85 10.14 20.60 7.44
C ASN A 85 10.73 19.24 7.00
N ALA A 86 10.28 18.11 7.49
CA ALA A 86 10.70 16.82 6.97
C ALA A 86 9.96 16.50 5.64
N PRO A 87 10.66 15.93 4.62
CA PRO A 87 10.01 15.54 3.37
C PRO A 87 8.95 14.46 3.61
N PRO A 88 7.93 14.34 2.74
CA PRO A 88 6.93 13.29 2.83
C PRO A 88 7.56 11.89 2.84
N TYR A 89 6.92 10.91 3.51
CA TYR A 89 7.38 9.51 3.47
C TYR A 89 7.34 8.93 2.06
N ALA A 90 6.34 9.30 1.28
CA ALA A 90 6.21 8.88 -0.11
C ALA A 90 5.59 9.99 -0.94
N THR A 91 6.06 10.15 -2.17
CA THR A 91 5.55 11.08 -3.17
C THR A 91 5.33 10.37 -4.49
N GLY A 92 4.58 10.99 -5.39
CA GLY A 92 4.41 10.53 -6.76
C GLY A 92 2.97 10.54 -7.25
N ARG A 93 2.76 10.15 -8.50
CA ARG A 93 1.45 10.11 -9.14
C ARG A 93 0.85 8.71 -9.05
N LEU A 94 -0.25 8.60 -8.32
CA LEU A 94 -1.00 7.38 -8.13
C LEU A 94 -1.99 7.18 -9.28
N ASN A 95 -1.89 6.04 -9.96
CA ASN A 95 -2.85 5.57 -10.93
C ASN A 95 -3.42 4.23 -10.45
N GLY A 96 -4.67 3.94 -10.78
CA GLY A 96 -5.24 2.68 -10.35
C GLY A 96 -6.70 2.49 -10.71
N GLN A 97 -7.22 1.37 -10.26
CA GLN A 97 -8.60 0.95 -10.42
C GLN A 97 -9.03 0.04 -9.28
N ALA A 98 -10.31 0.09 -8.96
CA ALA A 98 -10.94 -0.77 -7.96
C ALA A 98 -12.27 -1.29 -8.48
N ARG A 99 -12.49 -2.61 -8.34
CA ARG A 99 -13.79 -3.25 -8.57
C ARG A 99 -14.15 -4.03 -7.34
N VAL A 100 -15.07 -3.49 -6.58
CA VAL A 100 -15.39 -4.01 -5.25
C VAL A 100 -16.90 -4.03 -5.02
N ALA A 101 -17.33 -4.95 -4.17
CA ALA A 101 -18.71 -5.04 -3.70
C ALA A 101 -18.72 -5.34 -2.20
N GLY A 102 -19.70 -4.80 -1.48
CA GLY A 102 -19.90 -5.04 -0.07
C GLY A 102 -21.39 -4.97 0.29
N GLN A 103 -21.76 -5.54 1.42
CA GLN A 103 -23.15 -5.58 1.89
C GLN A 103 -23.26 -5.05 3.31
N GLY A 104 -24.31 -4.30 3.59
CA GLY A 104 -24.54 -3.83 4.95
C GLY A 104 -25.40 -2.59 5.04
N LYS A 105 -25.73 -2.20 6.28
CA LYS A 105 -26.51 -1.01 6.62
C LYS A 105 -25.64 0.16 7.10
N SER A 106 -24.34 -0.01 7.15
CA SER A 106 -23.37 1.01 7.56
C SER A 106 -22.09 0.86 6.75
N THR A 107 -21.28 1.93 6.69
CA THR A 107 -19.96 1.91 6.05
C THR A 107 -19.08 0.80 6.61
N ALA A 108 -19.05 0.61 7.94
CA ALA A 108 -18.28 -0.44 8.58
C ALA A 108 -18.75 -1.85 8.15
N ALA A 109 -20.07 -2.09 8.05
CA ALA A 109 -20.59 -3.36 7.58
C ALA A 109 -20.27 -3.61 6.10
N ILE A 110 -20.37 -2.58 5.24
CA ILE A 110 -20.01 -2.66 3.83
C ILE A 110 -18.51 -2.97 3.68
N LEU A 111 -17.65 -2.26 4.39
CA LEU A 111 -16.20 -2.49 4.37
C LEU A 111 -15.83 -3.86 4.95
N GLY A 112 -16.50 -4.29 6.03
CA GLY A 112 -16.29 -5.61 6.66
C GLY A 112 -16.74 -6.79 5.81
N SER A 113 -17.55 -6.57 4.79
CA SER A 113 -17.99 -7.59 3.83
C SER A 113 -17.37 -7.45 2.45
N LEU A 114 -16.43 -6.49 2.29
CA LEU A 114 -15.88 -6.12 1.00
C LEU A 114 -15.26 -7.32 0.27
N ARG A 115 -15.57 -7.43 -1.03
CA ARG A 115 -15.00 -8.41 -1.97
C ARG A 115 -14.61 -7.72 -3.26
N GLY A 116 -13.60 -8.27 -3.94
CA GLY A 116 -13.16 -7.78 -5.24
C GLY A 116 -11.67 -7.53 -5.32
N GLY A 117 -11.26 -6.52 -6.08
CA GLY A 117 -9.84 -6.22 -6.29
C GLY A 117 -9.55 -4.74 -6.40
N VAL A 118 -8.36 -4.39 -5.96
CA VAL A 118 -7.79 -3.03 -6.07
C VAL A 118 -6.41 -3.16 -6.68
N ARG A 119 -6.13 -2.34 -7.67
CA ARG A 119 -4.83 -2.30 -8.33
C ARG A 119 -4.34 -0.88 -8.41
N MET A 120 -3.07 -0.67 -8.05
CA MET A 120 -2.47 0.66 -8.03
C MET A 120 -1.03 0.62 -8.53
N GLN A 121 -0.59 1.75 -9.07
CA GLN A 121 0.78 2.00 -9.46
C GLN A 121 1.14 3.45 -9.11
N LEU A 122 2.32 3.65 -8.55
CA LEU A 122 2.88 4.96 -8.27
C LEU A 122 3.95 5.28 -9.33
N VAL A 123 3.78 6.37 -10.06
CA VAL A 123 4.66 6.76 -11.17
C VAL A 123 5.43 8.01 -10.79
N ASN A 124 6.72 8.06 -11.16
CA ASN A 124 7.63 9.16 -10.82
C ASN A 124 7.63 9.48 -9.33
N GLY A 125 7.63 8.42 -8.51
CA GLY A 125 7.55 8.52 -7.08
C GLY A 125 8.90 8.47 -6.39
N THR A 126 8.90 8.93 -5.15
CA THR A 126 10.01 8.75 -4.22
C THR A 126 9.49 8.16 -2.91
N ILE A 127 10.37 7.49 -2.18
CA ILE A 127 10.12 7.04 -0.81
C ILE A 127 11.24 7.56 0.08
N SER A 128 10.92 7.95 1.30
CA SER A 128 11.88 8.37 2.31
C SER A 128 12.89 7.26 2.58
N HIS A 129 14.18 7.60 2.56
CA HIS A 129 15.27 6.65 2.87
C HIS A 129 15.11 6.09 4.28
N LEU A 130 14.76 6.95 5.25
CA LEU A 130 14.47 6.53 6.61
C LEU A 130 13.33 5.49 6.69
N ALA A 131 12.29 5.63 5.86
CA ALA A 131 11.18 4.66 5.84
C ALA A 131 11.65 3.29 5.31
N VAL A 132 12.52 3.26 4.30
CA VAL A 132 13.09 2.02 3.75
C VAL A 132 14.05 1.37 4.76
N GLU A 133 14.90 2.16 5.39
CA GLU A 133 15.84 1.69 6.41
C GLU A 133 15.14 1.19 7.67
N ALA A 134 14.10 1.90 8.12
CA ALA A 134 13.28 1.44 9.24
C ALA A 134 12.60 0.11 8.94
N ALA A 135 12.16 -0.10 7.69
CA ALA A 135 11.61 -1.37 7.23
C ALA A 135 12.67 -2.48 7.09
N GLY A 136 13.92 -2.12 6.75
CA GLY A 136 15.04 -3.05 6.58
C GLY A 136 15.95 -3.17 7.82
N LEU A 137 15.80 -2.27 8.79
CA LEU A 137 16.61 -2.13 10.00
C LEU A 137 18.12 -2.14 9.72
N ASP A 138 18.55 -1.37 8.74
CA ASP A 138 19.97 -1.07 8.57
C ASP A 138 20.41 -0.01 9.58
N ILE A 139 20.85 -0.47 10.76
CA ILE A 139 21.24 0.40 11.87
C ILE A 139 22.41 1.31 11.48
N ALA A 140 23.30 0.85 10.61
CA ALA A 140 24.48 1.65 10.20
C ALA A 140 24.09 2.76 9.23
N GLN A 141 23.20 2.48 8.27
CA GLN A 141 22.67 3.47 7.35
C GLN A 141 21.68 4.39 8.06
N GLY A 142 20.83 3.86 8.97
CA GLY A 142 19.92 4.65 9.79
C GLY A 142 20.63 5.69 10.67
N LEU A 143 21.79 5.36 11.22
CA LEU A 143 22.68 6.33 11.88
C LEU A 143 23.23 7.36 10.89
N GLY A 144 23.52 6.96 9.64
CA GLY A 144 23.93 7.84 8.58
C GLY A 144 22.86 8.87 8.19
N VAL A 145 21.60 8.44 8.12
CA VAL A 145 20.43 9.31 7.85
C VAL A 145 20.19 10.30 8.99
N LEU A 146 20.36 9.86 10.24
CA LEU A 146 20.27 10.77 11.40
C LEU A 146 21.32 11.89 11.37
N ILE A 147 22.47 11.65 10.71
CA ILE A 147 23.57 12.62 10.59
C ILE A 147 23.44 13.46 9.32
N LYS A 148 23.00 12.86 8.19
CA LYS A 148 23.01 13.49 6.85
C LYS A 148 21.63 14.01 6.39
N GLY A 149 20.55 13.61 7.06
CA GLY A 149 19.17 13.91 6.67
C GLY A 149 18.48 12.75 5.93
N ASP A 150 17.17 12.85 5.82
CA ASP A 150 16.30 11.85 5.19
C ASP A 150 16.17 12.16 3.69
N ASP A 151 17.02 11.56 2.87
CA ASP A 151 16.97 11.72 1.42
C ASP A 151 15.83 10.92 0.79
N ALA A 152 15.27 11.44 -0.29
CA ALA A 152 14.23 10.78 -1.05
C ALA A 152 14.82 9.78 -2.06
N LEU A 153 14.46 8.50 -1.94
CA LEU A 153 14.86 7.44 -2.87
C LEU A 153 13.89 7.35 -4.04
N PRO A 154 14.34 7.48 -5.29
CA PRO A 154 13.49 7.28 -6.46
C PRO A 154 12.96 5.85 -6.54
N ILE A 155 11.66 5.73 -6.75
CA ILE A 155 10.98 4.46 -7.03
C ILE A 155 11.16 4.14 -8.50
N GLN A 156 11.81 3.02 -8.80
CA GLN A 156 12.07 2.55 -10.17
C GLN A 156 10.92 1.73 -10.73
N CYS A 157 10.26 0.97 -9.85
CA CYS A 157 9.10 0.15 -10.18
C CYS A 157 8.27 -0.10 -8.93
N ASN A 158 6.96 -0.18 -9.09
CA ASN A 158 6.08 -0.70 -8.04
C ASN A 158 4.85 -1.37 -8.65
N VAL A 159 4.31 -2.31 -7.90
CA VAL A 159 3.07 -2.99 -8.25
C VAL A 159 2.28 -3.24 -6.96
N VAL A 160 1.03 -2.80 -6.95
CA VAL A 160 0.08 -3.11 -5.88
C VAL A 160 -1.15 -3.76 -6.51
N ASP A 161 -1.34 -5.04 -6.24
CA ASP A 161 -2.51 -5.82 -6.66
C ASP A 161 -3.07 -6.53 -5.43
N LEU A 162 -4.19 -6.03 -4.92
CA LEU A 162 -4.86 -6.49 -3.70
C LEU A 162 -6.16 -7.20 -4.04
N VAL A 163 -6.45 -8.25 -3.31
CA VAL A 163 -7.75 -8.92 -3.32
C VAL A 163 -8.44 -8.67 -1.98
N ALA A 164 -9.69 -8.27 -2.05
CA ALA A 164 -10.58 -8.18 -0.90
C ALA A 164 -11.48 -9.44 -0.85
N ASP A 165 -11.54 -10.08 0.29
CA ASP A 165 -12.49 -11.13 0.58
C ASP A 165 -12.98 -11.01 2.03
N GLN A 166 -14.29 -10.88 2.22
CA GLN A 166 -14.93 -10.67 3.52
C GLN A 166 -14.26 -9.56 4.33
N GLY A 167 -14.01 -8.41 3.69
CA GLY A 167 -13.38 -7.25 4.32
C GLY A 167 -11.91 -7.41 4.65
N VAL A 168 -11.28 -8.51 4.25
CA VAL A 168 -9.84 -8.71 4.42
C VAL A 168 -9.13 -8.50 3.09
N LEU A 169 -8.27 -7.48 3.04
CA LEU A 169 -7.39 -7.21 1.91
C LEU A 169 -6.12 -8.04 2.03
N ARG A 170 -5.77 -8.75 0.97
CA ARG A 170 -4.50 -9.50 0.85
C ARG A 170 -3.78 -9.12 -0.42
N PRO A 171 -2.47 -8.84 -0.36
CA PRO A 171 -1.66 -8.67 -1.57
C PRO A 171 -1.60 -9.99 -2.36
N ARG A 172 -1.94 -9.94 -3.66
CA ARG A 172 -1.47 -10.94 -4.63
C ARG A 172 -0.06 -10.60 -5.07
N VAL A 173 0.20 -9.32 -5.22
CA VAL A 173 1.51 -8.74 -5.45
C VAL A 173 1.54 -7.38 -4.76
N LEU A 174 2.55 -7.16 -3.93
CA LEU A 174 2.91 -5.84 -3.44
C LEU A 174 4.44 -5.76 -3.43
N VAL A 175 4.97 -5.07 -4.41
CA VAL A 175 6.41 -4.89 -4.60
C VAL A 175 6.73 -3.42 -4.84
N LEU A 176 7.81 -2.98 -4.23
CA LEU A 176 8.38 -1.66 -4.42
C LEU A 176 9.87 -1.82 -4.69
N ASP A 177 10.32 -1.37 -5.85
CA ASP A 177 11.71 -1.38 -6.27
C ASP A 177 12.27 0.03 -6.30
N THR A 178 13.30 0.28 -5.51
CA THR A 178 14.04 1.55 -5.46
C THR A 178 15.42 1.38 -6.07
N ARG A 179 16.20 2.46 -6.09
CA ARG A 179 17.61 2.37 -6.49
C ARG A 179 18.41 1.44 -5.58
N ASP A 180 18.13 1.45 -4.28
CA ASP A 180 19.00 0.86 -3.25
C ASP A 180 18.47 -0.47 -2.71
N SER A 181 17.17 -0.76 -2.90
CA SER A 181 16.55 -1.99 -2.39
C SER A 181 15.26 -2.34 -3.10
N THR A 182 14.86 -3.62 -3.00
CA THR A 182 13.54 -4.11 -3.39
C THR A 182 12.77 -4.56 -2.14
N LEU A 183 11.54 -4.09 -1.98
CA LEU A 183 10.65 -4.42 -0.88
C LEU A 183 9.49 -5.29 -1.39
N TRP A 184 9.26 -6.41 -0.69
CA TRP A 184 8.11 -7.28 -0.89
C TRP A 184 7.25 -7.26 0.37
N VAL A 185 5.94 -7.14 0.18
CA VAL A 185 4.99 -7.10 1.31
C VAL A 185 3.94 -8.17 1.13
N ASP A 186 3.81 -9.02 2.14
CA ASP A 186 2.77 -10.04 2.29
C ASP A 186 1.94 -9.76 3.55
N GLY A 187 0.81 -10.47 3.68
CA GLY A 187 0.00 -10.41 4.89
C GLY A 187 -1.45 -10.00 4.63
N SER A 188 -2.04 -9.33 5.58
CA SER A 188 -3.46 -8.95 5.49
C SER A 188 -3.79 -7.67 6.24
N LEU A 189 -4.83 -6.99 5.74
CA LEU A 189 -5.45 -5.81 6.32
C LEU A 189 -6.94 -6.09 6.49
N SER A 190 -7.45 -6.04 7.71
CA SER A 190 -8.88 -6.22 8.00
C SER A 190 -9.58 -4.87 8.08
N LEU A 191 -10.49 -4.60 7.15
CA LEU A 191 -11.33 -3.40 7.16
C LEU A 191 -12.44 -3.47 8.21
N ALA A 192 -12.79 -4.68 8.68
CA ALA A 192 -13.81 -4.87 9.71
C ALA A 192 -13.31 -4.53 11.12
N THR A 193 -12.04 -4.87 11.39
CA THR A 193 -11.43 -4.70 12.71
C THR A 193 -10.33 -3.64 12.73
N GLU A 194 -10.06 -3.01 11.56
CA GLU A 194 -8.96 -2.05 11.36
C GLU A 194 -7.59 -2.61 11.74
N ALA A 195 -7.47 -3.94 11.74
CA ALA A 195 -6.24 -4.63 12.10
C ALA A 195 -5.35 -4.90 10.89
N MET A 196 -4.05 -4.90 11.12
CA MET A 196 -3.06 -5.28 10.13
C MET A 196 -2.11 -6.36 10.68
N ASP A 197 -1.70 -7.27 9.79
CA ASP A 197 -0.58 -8.18 9.99
C ASP A 197 0.18 -8.29 8.67
N LEU A 198 1.20 -7.47 8.53
CA LEU A 198 2.02 -7.38 7.32
C LEU A 198 3.42 -7.88 7.62
N ARG A 199 4.00 -8.57 6.64
CA ARG A 199 5.38 -9.00 6.61
C ARG A 199 6.10 -8.32 5.46
N VAL A 200 7.09 -7.50 5.78
CA VAL A 200 7.91 -6.77 4.82
C VAL A 200 9.27 -7.44 4.72
N VAL A 201 9.67 -7.78 3.50
CA VAL A 201 11.00 -8.33 3.20
C VAL A 201 11.74 -7.30 2.35
N VAL A 202 12.85 -6.79 2.87
CA VAL A 202 13.72 -5.85 2.16
C VAL A 202 14.94 -6.59 1.65
N THR A 203 15.23 -6.44 0.36
CA THR A 203 16.42 -6.98 -0.29
C THR A 203 17.30 -5.82 -0.76
N PRO A 204 18.39 -5.50 -0.06
CA PRO A 204 19.33 -4.46 -0.47
C PRO A 204 20.02 -4.83 -1.79
N LYS A 205 20.27 -3.83 -2.64
CA LYS A 205 21.00 -3.96 -3.91
C LYS A 205 22.49 -3.77 -3.73
N ASP A 206 22.87 -2.96 -2.75
CA ASP A 206 24.25 -2.66 -2.42
C ASP A 206 24.74 -3.43 -1.19
N PHE A 207 26.06 -3.47 -1.03
CA PHE A 207 26.69 -4.02 0.15
C PHE A 207 26.33 -3.19 1.38
N SER A 208 25.62 -3.80 2.32
CA SER A 208 25.32 -3.20 3.60
C SER A 208 25.92 -4.03 4.74
N PRO A 209 26.95 -3.52 5.44
CA PRO A 209 27.69 -4.28 6.44
C PRO A 209 26.87 -4.69 7.67
N LEU A 210 25.72 -4.07 7.87
CA LEU A 210 24.84 -4.35 9.02
C LEU A 210 23.36 -4.56 8.61
N ALA A 211 23.07 -4.74 7.30
CA ALA A 211 21.73 -5.03 6.85
C ALA A 211 21.28 -6.42 7.34
N LEU A 212 20.41 -6.40 8.32
CA LEU A 212 19.71 -7.59 8.76
C LEU A 212 18.61 -7.88 7.75
N ARG A 213 18.79 -8.79 6.78
CA ARG A 213 17.73 -9.31 5.91
C ARG A 213 16.66 -10.07 6.71
N THR A 214 16.26 -9.48 7.81
CA THR A 214 15.28 -10.06 8.70
C THR A 214 13.92 -9.48 8.34
N PRO A 215 12.91 -10.30 8.02
CA PRO A 215 11.58 -9.79 7.75
C PRO A 215 11.07 -8.95 8.92
N VAL A 216 10.44 -7.84 8.56
CA VAL A 216 9.80 -6.93 9.50
C VAL A 216 8.31 -7.23 9.52
N HIS A 217 7.73 -7.37 10.70
CA HIS A 217 6.30 -7.49 10.90
C HIS A 217 5.72 -6.16 11.33
N VAL A 218 4.68 -5.72 10.62
CA VAL A 218 3.86 -4.55 11.00
C VAL A 218 2.51 -5.07 11.45
N ARG A 219 2.19 -4.93 12.73
CA ARG A 219 0.98 -5.46 13.36
C ARG A 219 0.28 -4.38 14.18
N GLY A 220 -0.98 -4.63 14.50
CA GLY A 220 -1.79 -3.71 15.32
C GLY A 220 -2.96 -3.14 14.56
N SER A 221 -3.44 -1.98 14.96
CA SER A 221 -4.51 -1.26 14.27
C SER A 221 -3.95 -0.23 13.27
N PHE A 222 -4.81 0.26 12.35
CA PHE A 222 -4.43 1.34 11.45
C PHE A 222 -4.06 2.63 12.20
N ALA A 223 -4.65 2.83 13.38
CA ALA A 223 -4.36 4.00 14.21
C ALA A 223 -3.11 3.84 15.08
N ASP A 224 -2.76 2.59 15.44
CA ASP A 224 -1.60 2.27 16.31
C ASP A 224 -0.85 1.05 15.75
N PRO A 225 -0.05 1.22 14.69
CA PRO A 225 0.78 0.17 14.13
C PRO A 225 2.02 -0.09 15.00
N SER A 226 2.34 -1.35 15.24
CA SER A 226 3.57 -1.80 15.89
C SER A 226 4.50 -2.49 14.91
N VAL A 227 5.78 -2.14 14.96
CA VAL A 227 6.81 -2.70 14.09
C VAL A 227 7.71 -3.63 14.93
N SER A 228 7.95 -4.84 14.43
CA SER A 228 8.80 -5.83 15.11
C SER A 228 9.59 -6.68 14.11
N LEU A 229 10.77 -7.13 14.55
CA LEU A 229 11.60 -8.06 13.78
C LEU A 229 11.18 -9.52 13.98
N GLU A 230 11.44 -10.34 12.97
CA GLU A 230 11.34 -11.80 13.09
C GLU A 230 12.46 -12.35 14.00
N LYS A 231 12.12 -12.56 15.27
CA LYS A 231 13.08 -12.88 16.36
C LYS A 231 13.90 -14.16 16.10
N SER A 232 13.33 -15.14 15.40
CA SER A 232 14.00 -16.43 15.13
C SER A 232 15.29 -16.27 14.31
N LYS A 233 15.26 -15.44 13.27
CA LYS A 233 16.42 -15.19 12.41
C LYS A 233 17.45 -14.28 13.07
N LEU A 234 16.99 -13.28 13.80
CA LEU A 234 17.88 -12.40 14.56
C LEU A 234 18.61 -13.15 15.66
N GLY A 235 17.91 -13.99 16.42
CA GLY A 235 18.51 -14.81 17.47
C GLY A 235 19.59 -15.77 16.96
N ALA A 236 19.35 -16.41 15.81
CA ALA A 236 20.35 -17.29 15.19
C ALA A 236 21.62 -16.54 14.75
N ARG A 237 21.48 -15.35 14.15
CA ARG A 237 22.62 -14.52 13.74
C ARG A 237 23.39 -13.96 14.93
N LEU A 238 22.71 -13.47 15.95
CA LEU A 238 23.34 -12.99 17.19
C LEU A 238 24.03 -14.14 17.94
N GLY A 239 23.42 -15.33 17.98
CA GLY A 239 24.02 -16.53 18.57
C GLY A 239 25.30 -16.95 17.84
N ALA A 240 25.29 -16.93 16.51
CA ALA A 240 26.50 -17.23 15.71
C ALA A 240 27.57 -16.14 15.89
N ALA A 241 27.18 -14.85 15.94
CA ALA A 241 28.14 -13.78 16.22
C ALA A 241 28.77 -13.91 17.62
N ALA A 242 27.96 -14.22 18.64
CA ALA A 242 28.46 -14.47 20.00
C ALA A 242 29.42 -15.67 20.06
N ALA A 243 29.09 -16.77 19.38
CA ALA A 243 29.96 -17.93 19.32
C ALA A 243 31.28 -17.61 18.63
N LEU A 244 31.30 -16.86 17.55
CA LEU A 244 32.51 -16.44 16.84
C LEU A 244 33.33 -15.41 17.63
N ALA A 245 32.69 -14.58 18.46
CA ALA A 245 33.36 -13.61 19.31
C ALA A 245 34.33 -14.27 20.30
N PHE A 246 34.01 -15.48 20.76
CA PHE A 246 34.94 -16.28 21.63
C PHE A 246 36.19 -16.74 20.91
N LEU A 247 36.14 -16.89 19.58
CA LEU A 247 37.30 -17.33 18.79
C LEU A 247 38.09 -16.10 18.30
N ASN A 248 37.44 -15.10 17.83
CA ASN A 248 38.01 -13.82 17.38
C ASN A 248 36.98 -12.72 17.40
N PRO A 249 37.21 -11.60 18.10
CA PRO A 249 36.24 -10.47 18.13
C PRO A 249 35.84 -9.93 16.76
N LEU A 250 36.74 -9.92 15.77
CA LEU A 250 36.44 -9.51 14.39
C LEU A 250 35.60 -10.55 13.65
N ALA A 251 35.74 -11.84 13.96
CA ALA A 251 34.92 -12.88 13.35
C ALA A 251 33.45 -12.82 13.78
N ALA A 252 33.16 -12.19 14.92
CA ALA A 252 31.80 -11.95 15.37
C ALA A 252 30.97 -11.05 14.41
N LEU A 253 31.65 -10.25 13.59
CA LEU A 253 31.02 -9.40 12.59
C LEU A 253 30.55 -10.20 11.36
N ILE A 254 31.12 -11.38 11.07
CA ILE A 254 30.83 -12.15 9.86
C ILE A 254 29.34 -12.50 9.71
N PRO A 255 28.62 -13.02 10.72
CA PRO A 255 27.20 -13.33 10.61
C PRO A 255 26.31 -12.08 10.52
N LEU A 256 26.84 -10.90 10.88
CA LEU A 256 26.14 -9.63 10.86
C LEU A 256 26.34 -8.88 9.54
N VAL A 257 27.39 -9.27 8.78
CA VAL A 257 27.66 -8.68 7.46
C VAL A 257 26.78 -9.36 6.41
N ASP A 258 25.98 -8.59 5.72
CA ASP A 258 25.26 -9.05 4.53
C ASP A 258 26.02 -8.60 3.28
N VAL A 259 26.56 -9.59 2.56
CA VAL A 259 27.32 -9.36 1.32
C VAL A 259 26.34 -9.20 0.16
N GLY A 260 25.32 -8.34 0.26
CA GLY A 260 24.24 -8.11 -0.71
C GLY A 260 24.38 -8.92 -2.01
N SER A 261 23.37 -9.65 -2.44
CA SER A 261 23.39 -10.24 -3.78
C SER A 261 22.79 -9.27 -4.76
N SER A 262 23.65 -8.51 -5.45
CA SER A 262 23.22 -7.61 -6.55
C SER A 262 22.36 -8.35 -7.60
N ASP A 263 22.54 -9.67 -7.72
CA ASP A 263 21.81 -10.48 -8.69
C ASP A 263 20.38 -10.80 -8.24
N ASP A 264 20.14 -11.03 -6.95
CA ASP A 264 18.76 -11.23 -6.43
C ASP A 264 17.95 -9.95 -6.46
N ALA A 265 18.58 -8.82 -6.19
CA ALA A 265 17.94 -7.53 -6.22
C ALA A 265 17.68 -7.04 -7.65
N LYS A 266 18.60 -7.30 -8.61
CA LYS A 266 18.36 -7.04 -10.04
C LYS A 266 17.21 -7.89 -10.56
N ARG A 267 17.17 -9.19 -10.22
CA ARG A 267 16.04 -10.06 -10.52
C ARG A 267 14.73 -9.53 -9.95
N GLY A 268 14.72 -9.05 -8.72
CA GLY A 268 13.54 -8.43 -8.10
C GLY A 268 13.03 -7.22 -8.87
N GLY A 269 13.91 -6.35 -9.36
CA GLY A 269 13.53 -5.20 -10.20
C GLY A 269 13.01 -5.62 -11.59
N ASP A 270 13.62 -6.62 -12.22
CA ASP A 270 13.16 -7.18 -13.49
C ASP A 270 11.82 -7.89 -13.33
N ASP A 271 11.64 -8.64 -12.25
CA ASP A 271 10.38 -9.26 -11.88
C ASP A 271 9.28 -8.22 -11.62
N CYS A 272 9.58 -7.11 -10.96
CA CYS A 272 8.64 -6.02 -10.76
C CYS A 272 8.15 -5.44 -12.10
N ARG A 273 9.06 -5.16 -13.03
CA ARG A 273 8.70 -4.63 -14.37
C ARG A 273 7.87 -5.64 -15.16
N ALA A 274 8.26 -6.91 -15.15
CA ALA A 274 7.52 -7.98 -15.82
C ALA A 274 6.11 -8.17 -15.20
N LEU A 275 6.00 -8.11 -13.87
CA LEU A 275 4.73 -8.16 -13.16
C LEU A 275 3.85 -6.96 -13.46
N SER A 276 4.43 -5.74 -13.49
CA SER A 276 3.70 -4.53 -13.86
C SER A 276 3.08 -4.63 -15.25
N ALA A 277 3.83 -5.11 -16.25
CA ALA A 277 3.35 -5.31 -17.60
C ALA A 277 2.25 -6.37 -17.66
N ARG A 278 2.42 -7.52 -16.99
CA ARG A 278 1.41 -8.60 -16.95
C ARG A 278 0.11 -8.15 -16.28
N ILE A 279 0.22 -7.38 -15.19
CA ILE A 279 -0.92 -6.88 -14.43
C ILE A 279 -1.67 -5.81 -15.23
N ALA A 280 -0.96 -4.94 -15.95
CA ALA A 280 -1.57 -3.95 -16.83
C ALA A 280 -2.39 -4.60 -17.97
N ALA A 281 -1.96 -5.75 -18.46
CA ALA A 281 -2.64 -6.50 -19.52
C ALA A 281 -3.88 -7.28 -19.04
N ASN A 282 -4.04 -7.52 -17.73
CA ASN A 282 -5.14 -8.30 -17.19
C ASN A 282 -6.20 -7.38 -16.54
N PRO A 283 -7.51 -7.63 -16.70
CA PRO A 283 -8.54 -6.88 -16.01
C PRO A 283 -8.46 -7.11 -14.49
N VAL A 284 -8.83 -6.11 -13.71
CA VAL A 284 -9.02 -6.28 -12.25
C VAL A 284 -10.09 -7.35 -12.03
N LEU A 285 -9.87 -8.22 -11.02
CA LEU A 285 -10.87 -9.22 -10.65
C LEU A 285 -12.20 -8.53 -10.37
N GLN A 286 -13.23 -8.96 -11.09
CA GLN A 286 -14.59 -8.51 -10.80
C GLN A 286 -15.01 -9.08 -9.45
N ALA A 287 -15.69 -8.26 -8.64
CA ALA A 287 -16.42 -8.78 -7.51
C ALA A 287 -17.41 -9.84 -8.02
N PRO A 288 -17.52 -11.01 -7.37
CA PRO A 288 -18.50 -12.01 -7.75
C PRO A 288 -19.89 -11.35 -7.74
N ARG A 289 -20.65 -11.53 -8.83
CA ARG A 289 -22.05 -11.10 -8.87
C ARG A 289 -22.78 -11.80 -7.73
N PRO A 290 -23.60 -11.10 -6.95
CA PRO A 290 -24.45 -11.77 -5.97
C PRO A 290 -25.28 -12.82 -6.73
N ALA A 291 -25.37 -14.01 -6.16
CA ALA A 291 -26.22 -15.06 -6.71
C ALA A 291 -27.66 -14.51 -6.73
N THR A 292 -28.18 -14.27 -7.92
CA THR A 292 -29.62 -14.03 -8.12
C THR A 292 -30.35 -15.30 -7.66
N LYS A 293 -31.04 -15.22 -6.52
CA LYS A 293 -32.03 -16.22 -6.13
C LYS A 293 -33.31 -16.00 -6.89
#